data_7f74911a36a64f04fafcbd4faf330a65
#
_entry.id   7f74911a36a64f04fafcbd4faf330a65
#
_cell.length_a   1.000
_cell.length_b   1.000
_cell.length_c   1.000
_cell.angle_alpha   90.00
_cell.angle_beta   90.00
_cell.angle_gamma   90.00
#
_symmetry.space_group_name_H-M   'P 1'
#
loop_
_entity.id
_entity.type
_entity.pdbx_description
1 polymer ?
#
loop_
_entity_poly.entity_id
_entity_poly.type
_entity_poly.pdbx_seq_one_letter_code
_entity_poly.pdbx_strand_id
1 'polypeptide(L)'
;AVEEKKLDFMDKIKIQSKDKVYGTGIIHEFNEREYTVFELMVIMLIQSDNTAANKIIDLVGMEQINEDIVAMGLKNTKLNRKTNDERTAIIDVENITTAYDLSKIWKHLANGTFLSKDNGQMLIDILRRQQIKNKLALYIPDDLKIEISSKTGDKKGVENDTAYLELPKGKFVFTVLSQDIPNSVYGTVSLAKCGKMMWDGVMNNWN
;
A
#
# COMPACT_ATOMS: atom_id res chain seq x y z
N ALA A 1 -4.24 -0.63 16.31
CA ALA A 1 -3.74 0.34 17.31
C ALA A 1 -4.77 1.43 17.61
N VAL A 2 -5.32 2.14 16.60
CA VAL A 2 -6.32 3.21 16.87
C VAL A 2 -7.63 2.64 17.41
N GLU A 3 -8.18 1.57 16.83
CA GLU A 3 -9.40 0.92 17.36
C GLU A 3 -9.20 0.34 18.76
N GLU A 4 -7.98 -0.03 19.10
CA GLU A 4 -7.60 -0.49 20.45
C GLU A 4 -7.27 0.66 21.40
N LYS A 5 -7.41 1.92 20.97
CA LYS A 5 -7.11 3.13 21.74
C LYS A 5 -5.66 3.22 22.25
N LYS A 6 -4.73 2.56 21.56
CA LYS A 6 -3.27 2.67 21.81
C LYS A 6 -2.66 3.91 21.16
N LEU A 7 -3.30 4.41 20.10
CA LEU A 7 -2.96 5.63 19.37
C LEU A 7 -4.25 6.39 19.04
N ASP A 8 -4.12 7.72 18.87
CA ASP A 8 -5.18 8.56 18.31
C ASP A 8 -4.72 9.12 16.95
N PHE A 9 -5.65 9.25 16.01
CA PHE A 9 -5.36 9.85 14.72
C PHE A 9 -4.83 11.29 14.83
N MET A 10 -5.17 12.00 15.89
CA MET A 10 -4.78 13.39 16.13
C MET A 10 -3.51 13.52 16.97
N ASP A 11 -2.93 12.40 17.44
CA ASP A 11 -1.65 12.42 18.14
C ASP A 11 -0.57 13.05 17.26
N LYS A 12 0.17 14.02 17.83
CA LYS A 12 1.22 14.74 17.11
C LYS A 12 2.56 14.05 17.26
N ILE A 13 3.16 13.77 16.15
CA ILE A 13 4.43 13.06 16.03
C ILE A 13 5.45 14.00 15.39
N LYS A 14 6.50 14.33 16.13
CA LYS A 14 7.60 15.15 15.60
C LYS A 14 8.48 14.31 14.68
N ILE A 15 8.65 14.78 13.45
CA ILE A 15 9.63 14.23 12.50
C ILE A 15 10.89 15.10 12.58
N GLN A 16 11.98 14.47 12.98
CA GLN A 16 13.30 15.10 13.09
C GLN A 16 14.18 14.70 11.90
N SER A 17 15.31 15.38 11.73
CA SER A 17 16.27 15.08 10.65
C SER A 17 16.73 13.61 10.65
N LYS A 18 16.92 13.02 11.83
CA LYS A 18 17.30 11.60 11.98
C LYS A 18 16.23 10.58 11.57
N ASP A 19 14.96 11.01 11.51
CA ASP A 19 13.83 10.16 11.13
C ASP A 19 13.62 10.13 9.60
N LYS A 20 14.28 11.05 8.87
CA LYS A 20 14.11 11.18 7.43
C LYS A 20 14.72 10.03 6.67
N VAL A 21 13.92 9.45 5.77
CA VAL A 21 14.32 8.34 4.90
C VAL A 21 14.16 8.78 3.45
N TYR A 22 15.26 8.81 2.72
CA TYR A 22 15.27 9.22 1.32
C TYR A 22 14.67 8.15 0.40
N GLY A 23 14.41 8.53 -0.84
CA GLY A 23 13.79 7.70 -1.86
C GLY A 23 12.37 8.13 -2.16
N THR A 24 11.39 7.23 -1.99
CA THR A 24 9.99 7.58 -2.28
C THR A 24 9.38 8.43 -1.18
N GLY A 25 8.55 9.41 -1.57
CA GLY A 25 7.83 10.31 -0.66
C GLY A 25 8.36 11.74 -0.68
N ILE A 26 7.85 12.56 0.21
CA ILE A 26 8.09 14.02 0.25
C ILE A 26 8.50 14.55 1.63
N ILE A 27 8.28 13.79 2.71
CA ILE A 27 8.55 14.30 4.08
C ILE A 27 10.02 14.62 4.28
N HIS A 28 10.93 13.89 3.65
CA HIS A 28 12.37 14.11 3.77
C HIS A 28 12.83 15.46 3.18
N GLU A 29 12.04 16.09 2.30
CA GLU A 29 12.30 17.41 1.74
C GLU A 29 11.89 18.57 2.66
N PHE A 30 11.03 18.34 3.64
CA PHE A 30 10.53 19.37 4.53
C PHE A 30 11.44 19.58 5.74
N ASN A 31 11.38 20.78 6.35
CA ASN A 31 12.00 21.01 7.65
C ASN A 31 11.36 20.14 8.74
N GLU A 32 12.06 19.98 9.87
CA GLU A 32 11.51 19.31 11.04
C GLU A 32 10.20 19.96 11.46
N ARG A 33 9.17 19.14 11.63
CA ARG A 33 7.86 19.59 12.08
C ARG A 33 7.04 18.42 12.67
N GLU A 34 5.91 18.78 13.25
CA GLU A 34 4.92 17.80 13.72
C GLU A 34 3.94 17.42 12.60
N TYR A 35 3.56 16.15 12.61
CA TYR A 35 2.48 15.59 11.82
C TYR A 35 1.54 14.85 12.74
N THR A 36 0.26 14.80 12.44
CA THR A 36 -0.65 13.88 13.10
C THR A 36 -0.42 12.44 12.60
N VAL A 37 -0.80 11.45 13.40
CA VAL A 37 -0.79 10.04 12.97
C VAL A 37 -1.61 9.86 11.69
N PHE A 38 -2.75 10.56 11.57
CA PHE A 38 -3.58 10.56 10.37
C PHE A 38 -2.83 11.10 9.14
N GLU A 39 -2.14 12.24 9.26
CA GLU A 39 -1.35 12.80 8.16
C GLU A 39 -0.23 11.85 7.72
N LEU A 40 0.50 11.24 8.66
CA LEU A 40 1.52 10.24 8.34
C LEU A 40 0.91 9.04 7.61
N MET A 41 -0.23 8.53 8.08
CA MET A 41 -0.93 7.43 7.42
C MET A 41 -1.36 7.80 6.00
N VAL A 42 -1.95 8.97 5.79
CA VAL A 42 -2.35 9.44 4.46
C VAL A 42 -1.16 9.54 3.52
N ILE A 43 -0.08 10.21 3.96
CA ILE A 43 1.12 10.41 3.13
C ILE A 43 1.79 9.06 2.81
N MET A 44 1.88 8.14 3.77
CA MET A 44 2.38 6.79 3.57
C MET A 44 1.58 6.06 2.48
N LEU A 45 0.25 6.17 2.50
CA LEU A 45 -0.62 5.44 1.59
C LEU A 45 -0.63 6.03 0.18
N ILE A 46 -0.78 7.37 0.03
CA ILE A 46 -0.98 7.98 -1.29
C ILE A 46 0.31 8.40 -2.01
N GLN A 47 1.41 8.65 -1.26
CA GLN A 47 2.72 9.02 -1.79
C GLN A 47 3.76 7.91 -1.62
N SER A 48 3.40 6.81 -0.94
CA SER A 48 4.35 5.74 -0.60
C SER A 48 5.57 6.26 0.18
N ASP A 49 5.37 7.23 1.08
CA ASP A 49 6.45 7.96 1.77
C ASP A 49 7.20 7.05 2.75
N ASN A 50 8.52 6.92 2.54
CA ASN A 50 9.38 6.06 3.34
C ASN A 50 9.52 6.53 4.79
N THR A 51 9.62 7.86 5.00
CA THR A 51 9.71 8.44 6.35
C THR A 51 8.43 8.18 7.14
N ALA A 52 7.27 8.42 6.52
CA ALA A 52 5.98 8.14 7.13
C ALA A 52 5.82 6.64 7.45
N ALA A 53 6.18 5.76 6.50
CA ALA A 53 6.08 4.32 6.69
C ALA A 53 6.92 3.84 7.87
N ASN A 54 8.20 4.23 7.93
CA ASN A 54 9.08 3.85 9.03
C ASN A 54 8.59 4.41 10.37
N LYS A 55 8.05 5.63 10.38
CA LYS A 55 7.50 6.22 11.62
C LYS A 55 6.25 5.50 12.10
N ILE A 56 5.35 5.11 11.21
CA ILE A 56 4.18 4.30 11.56
C ILE A 56 4.62 2.92 12.09
N ILE A 57 5.63 2.30 11.49
CA ILE A 57 6.21 1.04 12.01
C ILE A 57 6.77 1.24 13.43
N ASP A 58 7.43 2.38 13.71
CA ASP A 58 7.94 2.68 15.06
C ASP A 58 6.82 2.87 16.10
N LEU A 59 5.72 3.51 15.69
CA LEU A 59 4.58 3.76 16.58
C LEU A 59 3.78 2.51 16.91
N VAL A 60 3.60 1.62 15.93
CA VAL A 60 2.83 0.38 16.09
C VAL A 60 3.69 -0.75 16.65
N GLY A 61 4.94 -0.80 16.26
CA GLY A 61 5.88 -1.88 16.54
C GLY A 61 5.83 -2.99 15.48
N MET A 62 7.02 -3.43 15.03
CA MET A 62 7.13 -4.45 13.99
C MET A 62 6.54 -5.81 14.43
N GLU A 63 6.67 -6.15 15.69
CA GLU A 63 6.13 -7.37 16.29
C GLU A 63 4.60 -7.36 16.20
N GLN A 64 3.95 -6.27 16.66
CA GLN A 64 2.49 -6.11 16.58
C GLN A 64 1.99 -6.17 15.14
N ILE A 65 2.70 -5.54 14.19
CA ILE A 65 2.35 -5.61 12.76
C ILE A 65 2.38 -7.07 12.28
N ASN A 66 3.39 -7.85 12.66
CA ASN A 66 3.46 -9.26 12.26
C ASN A 66 2.39 -10.13 12.94
N GLU A 67 2.01 -9.84 14.19
CA GLU A 67 0.87 -10.48 14.84
C GLU A 67 -0.44 -10.18 14.11
N ASP A 68 -0.66 -8.93 13.70
CA ASP A 68 -1.82 -8.52 12.91
C ASP A 68 -1.84 -9.22 11.54
N ILE A 69 -0.70 -9.35 10.86
CA ILE A 69 -0.55 -10.11 9.61
C ILE A 69 -1.01 -11.56 9.80
N VAL A 70 -0.60 -12.21 10.89
CA VAL A 70 -1.04 -13.59 11.22
C VAL A 70 -2.53 -13.63 11.52
N ALA A 71 -3.06 -12.69 12.31
CA ALA A 71 -4.47 -12.61 12.65
C ALA A 71 -5.38 -12.39 11.43
N MET A 72 -4.91 -11.65 10.41
CA MET A 72 -5.56 -11.52 9.11
C MET A 72 -5.47 -12.79 8.24
N GLY A 73 -4.75 -13.82 8.68
CA GLY A 73 -4.54 -15.05 7.92
C GLY A 73 -3.65 -14.89 6.68
N LEU A 74 -2.73 -13.92 6.68
CA LEU A 74 -1.78 -13.65 5.60
C LEU A 74 -0.54 -14.54 5.79
N LYS A 75 -0.66 -15.79 5.37
CA LYS A 75 0.31 -16.87 5.70
C LYS A 75 1.70 -16.70 5.09
N ASN A 76 1.80 -15.95 4.00
CA ASN A 76 3.04 -15.75 3.25
C ASN A 76 3.49 -14.29 3.25
N THR A 77 3.03 -13.52 4.23
CA THR A 77 3.39 -12.10 4.39
C THR A 77 4.12 -11.90 5.70
N LYS A 78 5.24 -11.18 5.66
CA LYS A 78 6.01 -10.84 6.84
C LYS A 78 6.76 -9.53 6.67
N LEU A 79 6.68 -8.67 7.66
CA LEU A 79 7.49 -7.47 7.78
C LEU A 79 8.78 -7.83 8.53
N ASN A 80 9.90 -7.88 7.82
CA ASN A 80 11.20 -8.25 8.37
C ASN A 80 12.09 -7.05 8.64
N ARG A 81 11.86 -5.92 7.95
CA ARG A 81 12.67 -4.71 8.10
C ARG A 81 11.90 -3.44 7.72
N LYS A 82 12.39 -2.31 8.19
CA LYS A 82 11.97 -0.99 7.73
C LYS A 82 12.50 -0.68 6.33
N THR A 83 11.92 0.31 5.68
CA THR A 83 12.36 0.79 4.38
C THR A 83 13.74 1.47 4.51
N ASN A 84 14.65 1.15 3.59
CA ASN A 84 16.02 1.69 3.54
C ASN A 84 16.80 1.59 4.86
N ASP A 85 16.57 0.54 5.63
CA ASP A 85 17.38 0.22 6.81
C ASP A 85 18.71 -0.41 6.36
N GLU A 86 19.78 0.39 6.36
CA GLU A 86 21.12 -0.04 5.93
C GLU A 86 21.66 -1.23 6.73
N ARG A 87 21.28 -1.38 8.00
CA ARG A 87 21.74 -2.48 8.85
C ARG A 87 21.19 -3.82 8.40
N THR A 88 20.00 -3.85 7.85
CA THR A 88 19.35 -5.08 7.37
C THR A 88 19.68 -5.35 5.90
N ALA A 89 20.11 -4.33 5.14
CA ALA A 89 20.60 -4.50 3.78
C ALA A 89 21.85 -5.42 3.70
N ILE A 90 22.66 -5.48 4.77
CA ILE A 90 23.87 -6.31 4.86
C ILE A 90 23.53 -7.80 4.98
N ILE A 91 22.37 -8.17 5.53
CA ILE A 91 21.97 -9.56 5.78
C ILE A 91 20.95 -10.10 4.79
N ASP A 92 20.71 -9.39 3.69
CA ASP A 92 19.79 -9.76 2.60
C ASP A 92 18.37 -10.19 3.08
N VAL A 93 17.92 -9.56 4.15
CA VAL A 93 16.57 -9.82 4.71
C VAL A 93 15.56 -8.89 4.07
N GLU A 94 14.60 -9.45 3.34
CA GLU A 94 13.53 -8.71 2.66
C GLU A 94 12.17 -8.93 3.30
N ASN A 95 11.30 -7.93 3.14
CA ASN A 95 9.87 -8.08 3.39
C ASN A 95 9.28 -8.98 2.33
N ILE A 96 8.43 -9.90 2.72
CA ILE A 96 7.82 -10.88 1.81
C ILE A 96 6.30 -10.81 1.83
N THR A 97 5.69 -11.08 0.69
CA THR A 97 4.23 -11.19 0.53
C THR A 97 3.88 -12.01 -0.72
N THR A 98 2.60 -12.24 -0.93
CA THR A 98 2.05 -12.83 -2.16
C THR A 98 0.88 -12.02 -2.69
N ALA A 99 0.58 -12.13 -3.98
CA ALA A 99 -0.58 -11.49 -4.58
C ALA A 99 -1.90 -11.92 -3.91
N TYR A 100 -1.98 -13.18 -3.48
CA TYR A 100 -3.12 -13.70 -2.75
C TYR A 100 -3.30 -13.04 -1.38
N ASP A 101 -2.22 -12.90 -0.60
CA ASP A 101 -2.30 -12.27 0.72
C ASP A 101 -2.67 -10.78 0.61
N LEU A 102 -2.10 -10.03 -0.36
CA LEU A 102 -2.49 -8.65 -0.60
C LEU A 102 -3.97 -8.53 -1.02
N SER A 103 -4.47 -9.46 -1.82
CA SER A 103 -5.89 -9.50 -2.18
C SER A 103 -6.81 -9.72 -0.98
N LYS A 104 -6.36 -10.49 0.02
CA LYS A 104 -7.09 -10.66 1.29
C LYS A 104 -7.20 -9.36 2.08
N ILE A 105 -6.17 -8.51 2.08
CA ILE A 105 -6.22 -7.21 2.77
C ILE A 105 -7.39 -6.39 2.24
N TRP A 106 -7.55 -6.29 0.92
CA TRP A 106 -8.70 -5.59 0.32
C TRP A 106 -10.03 -6.20 0.76
N LYS A 107 -10.11 -7.53 0.81
CA LYS A 107 -11.31 -8.22 1.29
C LYS A 107 -11.62 -7.90 2.75
N HIS A 108 -10.62 -7.83 3.62
CA HIS A 108 -10.79 -7.43 5.01
C HIS A 108 -11.29 -5.98 5.13
N LEU A 109 -10.70 -5.04 4.37
CA LEU A 109 -11.11 -3.64 4.35
C LEU A 109 -12.56 -3.50 3.87
N ALA A 110 -12.90 -4.11 2.74
CA ALA A 110 -14.22 -3.99 2.12
C ALA A 110 -15.35 -4.63 2.94
N ASN A 111 -15.04 -5.67 3.72
CA ASN A 111 -16.04 -6.42 4.50
C ASN A 111 -16.07 -6.03 5.99
N GLY A 112 -15.12 -5.22 6.47
CA GLY A 112 -15.01 -4.89 7.89
C GLY A 112 -14.73 -6.11 8.79
N THR A 113 -13.89 -7.05 8.32
CA THR A 113 -13.65 -8.32 9.04
C THR A 113 -12.43 -8.31 9.95
N PHE A 114 -11.53 -7.34 9.80
CA PHE A 114 -10.36 -7.13 10.67
C PHE A 114 -10.39 -5.76 11.34
N LEU A 115 -10.82 -4.74 10.61
CA LEU A 115 -11.14 -3.40 11.10
C LEU A 115 -12.66 -3.21 11.10
N SER A 116 -13.13 -2.21 11.82
CA SER A 116 -14.50 -1.74 11.67
C SER A 116 -14.78 -1.36 10.22
N LYS A 117 -16.03 -1.48 9.80
CA LYS A 117 -16.43 -1.16 8.42
C LYS A 117 -16.10 0.30 8.06
N ASP A 118 -16.27 1.22 9.01
CA ASP A 118 -16.00 2.65 8.79
C ASP A 118 -14.52 2.92 8.59
N ASN A 119 -13.65 2.30 9.40
CA ASN A 119 -12.20 2.43 9.23
C ASN A 119 -11.69 1.72 7.96
N GLY A 120 -12.27 0.57 7.61
CA GLY A 120 -11.98 -0.10 6.34
C GLY A 120 -12.35 0.77 5.15
N GLN A 121 -13.53 1.39 5.15
CA GLN A 121 -13.98 2.30 4.10
C GLN A 121 -13.11 3.57 4.04
N MET A 122 -12.77 4.15 5.18
CA MET A 122 -11.85 5.30 5.24
C MET A 122 -10.50 5.00 4.54
N LEU A 123 -9.92 3.82 4.78
CA LEU A 123 -8.67 3.41 4.12
C LEU A 123 -8.84 3.23 2.61
N ILE A 124 -9.95 2.62 2.16
CA ILE A 124 -10.29 2.49 0.74
C ILE A 124 -10.40 3.88 0.11
N ASP A 125 -11.07 4.84 0.77
CA ASP A 125 -11.24 6.20 0.28
C ASP A 125 -9.92 7.00 0.24
N ILE A 126 -9.01 6.76 1.18
CA ILE A 126 -7.66 7.33 1.13
C ILE A 126 -6.90 6.75 -0.08
N LEU A 127 -6.92 5.43 -0.25
CA LEU A 127 -6.23 4.75 -1.35
C LEU A 127 -6.82 5.08 -2.74
N ARG A 128 -8.09 5.52 -2.82
CA ARG A 128 -8.71 6.06 -4.04
C ARG A 128 -8.02 7.34 -4.52
N ARG A 129 -7.44 8.10 -3.60
CA ARG A 129 -6.67 9.33 -3.87
C ARG A 129 -5.20 9.07 -4.17
N GLN A 130 -4.83 7.82 -4.49
CA GLN A 130 -3.47 7.42 -4.85
C GLN A 130 -2.88 8.36 -5.91
N GLN A 131 -1.64 8.81 -5.68
CA GLN A 131 -0.95 9.73 -6.57
C GLN A 131 -0.11 9.00 -7.64
N ILE A 132 0.20 7.73 -7.42
CA ILE A 132 0.98 6.89 -8.35
C ILE A 132 0.00 5.97 -9.09
N LYS A 133 -0.45 6.37 -10.30
CA LYS A 133 -1.49 5.67 -11.08
C LYS A 133 -0.98 5.12 -12.42
N ASN A 134 0.31 4.89 -12.54
CA ASN A 134 0.96 4.54 -13.81
C ASN A 134 1.09 3.03 -14.06
N LYS A 135 0.37 2.20 -13.30
CA LYS A 135 0.45 0.72 -13.38
C LYS A 135 -0.90 0.10 -13.69
N LEU A 136 -1.47 -0.72 -12.84
CA LEU A 136 -2.70 -1.48 -13.10
C LEU A 136 -3.87 -0.63 -13.59
N ALA A 137 -3.99 0.60 -13.11
CA ALA A 137 -5.07 1.52 -13.51
C ALA A 137 -4.80 2.30 -14.82
N LEU A 138 -3.57 2.28 -15.35
CA LEU A 138 -3.14 3.18 -16.44
C LEU A 138 -4.02 3.10 -17.70
N TYR A 139 -4.47 1.92 -18.07
CA TYR A 139 -5.28 1.70 -19.29
C TYR A 139 -6.76 1.42 -18.99
N ILE A 140 -7.21 1.66 -17.77
CA ILE A 140 -8.64 1.65 -17.44
C ILE A 140 -9.22 3.01 -17.85
N PRO A 141 -10.31 3.04 -18.62
CA PRO A 141 -10.87 4.29 -19.12
C PRO A 141 -11.38 5.21 -17.98
N ASP A 142 -10.97 6.47 -18.00
CA ASP A 142 -11.35 7.47 -16.98
C ASP A 142 -12.81 7.94 -17.12
N ASP A 143 -13.39 7.85 -18.31
CA ASP A 143 -14.75 8.28 -18.64
C ASP A 143 -15.84 7.41 -17.97
N LEU A 144 -15.50 6.23 -17.54
CA LEU A 144 -16.44 5.28 -16.92
C LEU A 144 -16.78 5.59 -15.45
N LYS A 145 -16.22 6.66 -14.87
CA LYS A 145 -16.41 7.06 -13.46
C LYS A 145 -16.23 5.92 -12.46
N ILE A 146 -15.23 5.09 -12.70
CA ILE A 146 -14.93 3.94 -11.87
C ILE A 146 -14.08 4.38 -10.69
N GLU A 147 -14.44 3.92 -9.51
CA GLU A 147 -13.66 4.15 -8.30
C GLU A 147 -12.58 3.08 -8.15
N ILE A 148 -11.33 3.50 -8.31
CA ILE A 148 -10.15 2.64 -8.20
C ILE A 148 -9.33 3.10 -7.00
N SER A 149 -9.17 2.22 -6.03
CA SER A 149 -8.24 2.39 -4.91
C SER A 149 -7.03 1.50 -5.15
N SER A 150 -5.81 2.01 -5.02
CA SER A 150 -4.61 1.22 -5.30
C SER A 150 -3.44 1.51 -4.37
N LYS A 151 -2.49 0.57 -4.32
CA LYS A 151 -1.21 0.74 -3.64
C LYS A 151 -0.10 0.09 -4.44
N THR A 152 0.86 0.90 -4.83
CA THR A 152 2.08 0.46 -5.53
C THR A 152 3.20 0.09 -4.55
N GLY A 153 4.18 -0.68 -5.04
CA GLY A 153 5.42 -0.97 -4.34
C GLY A 153 6.57 -1.17 -5.33
N ASP A 154 7.65 -0.43 -5.13
CA ASP A 154 8.75 -0.36 -6.08
C ASP A 154 10.09 -0.49 -5.39
N LYS A 155 10.99 -1.23 -5.99
CA LYS A 155 12.42 -1.24 -5.71
C LYS A 155 13.19 -1.70 -6.95
N LYS A 156 14.52 -1.62 -6.91
CA LYS A 156 15.33 -2.12 -8.01
C LYS A 156 14.98 -3.58 -8.34
N GLY A 157 14.60 -3.84 -9.59
CA GLY A 157 14.20 -5.17 -10.07
C GLY A 157 12.79 -5.59 -9.67
N VAL A 158 11.98 -4.71 -9.06
CA VAL A 158 10.63 -5.02 -8.58
C VAL A 158 9.67 -3.87 -8.90
N GLU A 159 8.55 -4.20 -9.53
CA GLU A 159 7.41 -3.30 -9.72
C GLU A 159 6.14 -4.05 -9.34
N ASN A 160 5.40 -3.51 -8.40
CA ASN A 160 4.20 -4.13 -7.84
C ASN A 160 3.03 -3.16 -7.85
N ASP A 161 1.82 -3.68 -7.96
CA ASP A 161 0.61 -2.91 -7.73
C ASP A 161 -0.53 -3.84 -7.31
N THR A 162 -1.41 -3.32 -6.46
CA THR A 162 -2.66 -3.95 -6.08
C THR A 162 -3.78 -2.91 -6.10
N ALA A 163 -4.88 -3.24 -6.76
CA ALA A 163 -6.00 -2.33 -6.97
C ALA A 163 -7.33 -2.98 -6.59
N TYR A 164 -8.20 -2.20 -5.96
CA TYR A 164 -9.57 -2.55 -5.65
C TYR A 164 -10.50 -1.65 -6.48
N LEU A 165 -11.42 -2.29 -7.18
CA LEU A 165 -12.35 -1.65 -8.11
C LEU A 165 -13.78 -1.89 -7.64
N GLU A 166 -14.57 -0.81 -7.56
CA GLU A 166 -16.01 -0.88 -7.33
C GLU A 166 -16.74 -0.56 -8.64
N LEU A 167 -17.42 -1.57 -9.18
CA LEU A 167 -18.20 -1.51 -10.40
C LEU A 167 -19.68 -1.77 -10.09
N PRO A 168 -20.63 -1.29 -10.91
CA PRO A 168 -22.05 -1.64 -10.74
C PRO A 168 -22.32 -3.13 -10.70
N LYS A 169 -21.50 -3.92 -11.39
CA LYS A 169 -21.61 -5.38 -11.49
C LYS A 169 -20.86 -6.15 -10.37
N GLY A 170 -20.11 -5.48 -9.51
CA GLY A 170 -19.41 -6.13 -8.42
C GLY A 170 -18.11 -5.45 -7.99
N LYS A 171 -17.44 -6.08 -7.03
CA LYS A 171 -16.17 -5.62 -6.46
C LYS A 171 -15.05 -6.57 -6.89
N PHE A 172 -13.96 -6.00 -7.39
CA PHE A 172 -12.85 -6.76 -7.94
C PHE A 172 -11.52 -6.32 -7.32
N VAL A 173 -10.61 -7.25 -7.18
CA VAL A 173 -9.24 -6.99 -6.75
C VAL A 173 -8.29 -7.46 -7.83
N PHE A 174 -7.45 -6.56 -8.30
CA PHE A 174 -6.34 -6.85 -9.20
C PHE A 174 -5.04 -6.74 -8.42
N THR A 175 -4.22 -7.78 -8.42
CA THR A 175 -2.91 -7.78 -7.76
C THR A 175 -1.87 -8.41 -8.66
N VAL A 176 -0.83 -7.66 -8.99
CA VAL A 176 0.32 -8.13 -9.76
C VAL A 176 1.60 -7.78 -9.02
N LEU A 177 2.39 -8.79 -8.74
CA LEU A 177 3.71 -8.68 -8.15
C LEU A 177 4.74 -9.18 -9.16
N SER A 178 5.86 -8.50 -9.26
CA SER A 178 6.96 -8.87 -10.15
C SER A 178 8.30 -8.87 -9.43
N GLN A 179 9.23 -9.64 -9.92
CA GLN A 179 10.62 -9.65 -9.47
C GLN A 179 11.55 -9.88 -10.66
N ASP A 180 12.82 -9.58 -10.49
CA ASP A 180 13.88 -9.78 -11.49
C ASP A 180 13.58 -9.11 -12.83
N ILE A 181 12.85 -7.99 -12.81
CA ILE A 181 12.57 -7.21 -14.01
C ILE A 181 13.83 -6.42 -14.47
N PRO A 182 14.03 -6.28 -15.78
CA PRO A 182 15.24 -5.65 -16.31
C PRO A 182 15.36 -4.15 -15.98
N ASN A 183 14.23 -3.44 -15.88
CA ASN A 183 14.15 -2.03 -15.48
C ASN A 183 12.72 -1.64 -15.13
N SER A 184 12.56 -0.49 -14.46
CA SER A 184 11.25 0.02 -14.00
C SER A 184 10.28 0.32 -15.14
N VAL A 185 10.76 0.80 -16.29
CA VAL A 185 9.89 1.09 -17.44
C VAL A 185 9.24 -0.20 -17.94
N TYR A 186 10.03 -1.26 -18.11
CA TYR A 186 9.53 -2.57 -18.51
C TYR A 186 8.48 -3.09 -17.52
N GLY A 187 8.77 -3.03 -16.21
CA GLY A 187 7.86 -3.46 -15.17
C GLY A 187 6.56 -2.68 -15.16
N THR A 188 6.64 -1.35 -15.15
CA THR A 188 5.47 -0.45 -15.15
C THR A 188 4.55 -0.73 -16.36
N VAL A 189 5.11 -0.82 -17.57
CA VAL A 189 4.34 -1.10 -18.79
C VAL A 189 3.73 -2.51 -18.75
N SER A 190 4.47 -3.49 -18.21
CA SER A 190 3.96 -4.87 -18.07
C SER A 190 2.78 -4.93 -17.10
N LEU A 191 2.87 -4.27 -15.94
CA LEU A 191 1.76 -4.20 -14.99
C LEU A 191 0.55 -3.47 -15.59
N ALA A 192 0.77 -2.38 -16.33
CA ALA A 192 -0.31 -1.66 -17.00
C ALA A 192 -1.05 -2.54 -18.03
N LYS A 193 -0.32 -3.33 -18.82
CA LYS A 193 -0.91 -4.32 -19.73
C LYS A 193 -1.66 -5.42 -18.98
N CYS A 194 -1.13 -5.93 -17.88
CA CYS A 194 -1.85 -6.88 -17.02
C CYS A 194 -3.17 -6.28 -16.51
N GLY A 195 -3.14 -5.03 -16.04
CA GLY A 195 -4.35 -4.32 -15.60
C GLY A 195 -5.40 -4.21 -16.71
N LYS A 196 -4.98 -3.87 -17.94
CA LYS A 196 -5.86 -3.84 -19.11
C LYS A 196 -6.48 -5.21 -19.40
N MET A 197 -5.68 -6.28 -19.38
CA MET A 197 -6.18 -7.65 -19.61
C MET A 197 -7.18 -8.08 -18.54
N MET A 198 -6.91 -7.79 -17.27
CA MET A 198 -7.83 -8.06 -16.17
C MET A 198 -9.13 -7.27 -16.32
N TRP A 199 -9.03 -5.99 -16.68
CA TRP A 199 -10.16 -5.13 -16.97
C TRP A 199 -11.02 -5.68 -18.10
N ASP A 200 -10.42 -6.00 -19.24
CA ASP A 200 -11.13 -6.57 -20.39
C ASP A 200 -11.80 -7.90 -20.03
N GLY A 201 -11.13 -8.73 -19.23
CA GLY A 201 -11.68 -9.98 -18.71
C GLY A 201 -12.95 -9.77 -17.88
N VAL A 202 -12.95 -8.78 -16.98
CA VAL A 202 -14.13 -8.43 -16.17
C VAL A 202 -15.24 -7.86 -17.06
N MET A 203 -14.92 -6.95 -17.98
CA MET A 203 -15.93 -6.31 -18.83
C MET A 203 -16.59 -7.27 -19.82
N ASN A 204 -15.85 -8.25 -20.32
CA ASN A 204 -16.35 -9.20 -21.31
C ASN A 204 -17.09 -10.41 -20.70
N ASN A 205 -16.75 -10.82 -19.48
CA ASN A 205 -17.23 -12.08 -18.90
C ASN A 205 -18.14 -11.90 -17.67
N TRP A 206 -18.27 -10.69 -17.15
CA TRP A 206 -19.10 -10.39 -15.97
C TRP A 206 -20.24 -9.46 -16.39
N ASN A 207 -21.37 -10.07 -16.75
CA ASN A 207 -22.61 -9.36 -17.09
C ASN A 207 -23.52 -9.24 -15.89
#